data_8a5480baf11aadd23ed800106e712b11
#
_entry.id   8a5480baf11aadd23ed800106e712b11
#
_cell.length_a   1.000
_cell.length_b   1.000
_cell.length_c   1.000
_cell.angle_alpha   90.00
_cell.angle_beta   90.00
_cell.angle_gamma   90.00
#
_symmetry.space_group_name_H-M   'P 1'
#
loop_
_entity.id
_entity.type
_entity.pdbx_description
1 polymer ?
#
loop_
_entity_poly.entity_id
_entity_poly.type
_entity_poly.pdbx_seq_one_letter_code
_entity_poly.pdbx_strand_id
1 'polypeptide(L)'
;MKSLSELSWTTREEKIFIQLRDLARVYGAEKLVLFGSRARRTHGERSDIDLAVYGCEKFRDFSFAVDEEVDTLLSFDFIHMDETVSPALTAEIERDGVILYEAL
;
A
#
# COMPACT_ATOMS: atom_id res chain seq x y z
N MET A 1 7.33 -9.94 -5.96
CA MET A 1 7.08 -8.52 -5.66
C MET A 1 8.34 -7.72 -5.93
N LYS A 2 8.16 -6.47 -6.33
CA LYS A 2 9.27 -5.57 -6.59
C LYS A 2 9.55 -4.68 -5.38
N SER A 3 10.75 -4.11 -5.32
CA SER A 3 11.06 -3.07 -4.34
C SER A 3 10.80 -1.70 -4.98
N LEU A 4 10.65 -0.67 -4.15
CA LEU A 4 10.42 0.70 -4.61
C LEU A 4 11.50 1.18 -5.59
N SER A 5 12.75 0.78 -5.36
CA SER A 5 13.88 1.24 -6.16
C SER A 5 13.88 0.72 -7.60
N GLU A 6 13.05 -0.29 -7.89
CA GLU A 6 12.98 -0.86 -9.23
C GLU A 6 12.10 -0.07 -10.20
N LEU A 7 11.36 0.91 -9.71
CA LEU A 7 10.43 1.71 -10.51
C LEU A 7 10.68 3.19 -10.30
N SER A 8 10.15 4.00 -11.22
CA SER A 8 10.22 5.46 -11.12
C SER A 8 8.92 6.00 -10.56
N TRP A 9 9.03 6.91 -9.60
CA TRP A 9 7.90 7.51 -8.91
C TRP A 9 7.97 9.02 -8.99
N THR A 10 6.80 9.67 -8.99
CA THR A 10 6.75 11.13 -8.89
C THR A 10 7.11 11.56 -7.47
N THR A 11 7.52 12.82 -7.31
CA THR A 11 7.79 13.39 -5.99
C THR A 11 6.58 13.30 -5.09
N ARG A 12 5.38 13.50 -5.64
CA ARG A 12 4.12 13.38 -4.89
C ARG A 12 3.93 11.95 -4.37
N GLU A 13 4.14 10.97 -5.23
CA GLU A 13 4.03 9.56 -4.82
C GLU A 13 5.03 9.20 -3.74
N GLU A 14 6.28 9.65 -3.87
CA GLU A 14 7.32 9.40 -2.87
C GLU A 14 6.94 9.96 -1.49
N LYS A 15 6.37 11.16 -1.45
CA LYS A 15 5.90 11.77 -0.20
C LYS A 15 4.79 10.95 0.45
N ILE A 16 3.85 10.48 -0.36
CA ILE A 16 2.75 9.61 0.12
C ILE A 16 3.33 8.32 0.69
N PHE A 17 4.27 7.70 -0.01
CA PHE A 17 4.86 6.42 0.43
C PHE A 17 5.63 6.56 1.75
N ILE A 18 6.32 7.67 1.97
CA ILE A 18 7.00 7.94 3.24
C ILE A 18 5.99 8.01 4.38
N GLN A 19 4.88 8.72 4.19
CA GLN A 19 3.83 8.81 5.20
C GLN A 19 3.19 7.45 5.48
N LEU A 20 2.93 6.67 4.42
CA LEU A 20 2.37 5.32 4.57
C LEU A 20 3.32 4.40 5.36
N ARG A 21 4.61 4.47 5.09
CA ARG A 21 5.62 3.68 5.80
C ARG A 21 5.66 4.03 7.28
N ASP A 22 5.62 5.32 7.59
CA ASP A 22 5.65 5.78 8.97
C ASP A 22 4.41 5.28 9.74
N LEU A 23 3.23 5.36 9.13
CA LEU A 23 2.00 4.86 9.74
C LEU A 23 2.00 3.34 9.88
N ALA A 24 2.49 2.62 8.88
CA ALA A 24 2.60 1.16 8.95
C ALA A 24 3.46 0.73 10.13
N ARG A 25 4.57 1.44 10.35
CA ARG A 25 5.45 1.18 11.48
C ARG A 25 4.75 1.49 12.81
N VAL A 26 4.08 2.62 12.90
CA VAL A 26 3.40 3.05 14.14
C VAL A 26 2.31 2.06 14.53
N TYR A 27 1.54 1.57 13.56
CA TYR A 27 0.43 0.66 13.82
C TYR A 27 0.82 -0.83 13.77
N GLY A 28 2.10 -1.10 13.62
CA GLY A 28 2.62 -2.46 13.77
C GLY A 28 2.34 -3.40 12.60
N ALA A 29 2.15 -2.89 11.39
CA ALA A 29 2.04 -3.74 10.22
C ALA A 29 3.36 -4.46 9.96
N GLU A 30 3.30 -5.72 9.55
CA GLU A 30 4.51 -6.45 9.17
C GLU A 30 4.97 -6.08 7.76
N LYS A 31 4.03 -5.84 6.86
CA LYS A 31 4.35 -5.50 5.48
C LYS A 31 3.22 -4.69 4.86
N LEU A 32 3.58 -3.72 4.02
CA LEU A 32 2.66 -2.91 3.25
C LEU A 32 3.07 -2.96 1.78
N VAL A 33 2.13 -3.34 0.92
CA VAL A 33 2.39 -3.56 -0.51
C VAL A 33 1.45 -2.71 -1.35
N LEU A 34 2.01 -1.95 -2.28
CA LEU A 34 1.25 -1.26 -3.32
C LEU A 34 0.97 -2.24 -4.44
N PHE A 35 -0.29 -2.31 -4.89
CA PHE A 35 -0.64 -3.13 -6.05
C PHE A 35 -1.59 -2.34 -6.97
N GLY A 36 -2.21 -2.99 -7.94
CA GLY A 36 -3.13 -2.35 -8.85
C GLY A 36 -2.45 -1.46 -9.89
N SER A 37 -3.22 -0.54 -10.46
CA SER A 37 -2.76 0.25 -11.61
C SER A 37 -1.53 1.12 -11.32
N ARG A 38 -1.40 1.66 -10.11
CA ARG A 38 -0.20 2.46 -9.77
C ARG A 38 1.05 1.60 -9.68
N ALA A 39 0.93 0.37 -9.19
CA ALA A 39 2.06 -0.54 -9.16
C ALA A 39 2.48 -0.95 -10.57
N ARG A 40 1.49 -1.18 -11.45
CA ARG A 40 1.75 -1.52 -12.86
C ARG A 40 2.18 -0.34 -13.70
N ARG A 41 2.07 0.89 -13.18
CA ARG A 41 2.33 2.16 -13.88
C ARG A 41 1.38 2.37 -15.08
N THR A 42 0.15 1.86 -14.95
CA THR A 42 -0.92 2.05 -15.95
C THR A 42 -2.02 2.98 -15.45
N HIS A 43 -1.74 3.70 -14.36
CA HIS A 43 -2.70 4.55 -13.67
C HIS A 43 -2.91 5.90 -14.37
N GLY A 44 -4.09 6.51 -14.10
CA GLY A 44 -4.32 7.92 -14.38
C GLY A 44 -3.96 8.76 -13.16
N GLU A 45 -4.01 10.08 -13.29
CA GLU A 45 -3.66 11.01 -12.21
C GLU A 45 -4.50 10.81 -10.94
N ARG A 46 -5.76 10.40 -11.10
CA ARG A 46 -6.71 10.26 -10.01
C ARG A 46 -6.98 8.82 -9.61
N SER A 47 -6.19 7.88 -10.14
CA SER A 47 -6.35 6.48 -9.76
C SER A 47 -6.11 6.29 -8.28
N ASP A 48 -6.92 5.41 -7.67
CA ASP A 48 -6.79 5.07 -6.26
C ASP A 48 -5.44 4.41 -5.97
N ILE A 49 -5.07 4.48 -4.72
CA ILE A 49 -3.87 3.80 -4.22
C ILE A 49 -4.33 2.50 -3.55
N ASP A 50 -3.99 1.38 -4.16
CA ASP A 50 -4.39 0.05 -3.69
C ASP A 50 -3.29 -0.53 -2.80
N LEU A 51 -3.66 -0.84 -1.56
CA LEU A 51 -2.71 -1.29 -0.54
C LEU A 51 -3.12 -2.64 0.03
N ALA A 52 -2.17 -3.59 0.04
CA ALA A 52 -2.30 -4.86 0.72
C ALA A 52 -1.54 -4.77 2.05
N VAL A 53 -2.23 -5.03 3.15
CA VAL A 53 -1.71 -4.87 4.51
C VAL A 53 -1.58 -6.24 5.16
N TYR A 54 -0.36 -6.59 5.57
CA TYR A 54 -0.02 -7.89 6.14
C TYR A 54 0.37 -7.76 7.60
N GLY A 55 -0.11 -8.69 8.43
CA GLY A 55 0.32 -8.80 9.83
C GLY A 55 0.01 -7.56 10.65
N CYS A 56 -1.20 -7.01 10.53
CA CYS A 56 -1.57 -5.78 11.22
C CYS A 56 -2.81 -6.01 12.09
N GLU A 57 -2.61 -6.23 13.39
CA GLU A 57 -3.72 -6.41 14.33
C GLU A 57 -4.58 -5.16 14.43
N LYS A 58 -3.97 -3.98 14.28
CA LYS A 58 -4.65 -2.69 14.33
C LYS A 58 -5.03 -2.19 12.93
N PHE A 59 -5.46 -3.11 12.07
CA PHE A 59 -5.78 -2.79 10.68
C PHE A 59 -6.76 -1.62 10.54
N ARG A 60 -7.84 -1.62 11.32
CA ARG A 60 -8.84 -0.54 11.23
C ARG A 60 -8.28 0.80 11.64
N ASP A 61 -7.50 0.82 12.72
CA ASP A 61 -6.84 2.05 13.17
C ASP A 61 -5.84 2.56 12.14
N PHE A 62 -5.09 1.65 11.54
CA PHE A 62 -4.15 1.97 10.48
C PHE A 62 -4.86 2.58 9.28
N SER A 63 -5.91 1.91 8.78
CA SER A 63 -6.68 2.39 7.61
C SER A 63 -7.27 3.77 7.86
N PHE A 64 -7.84 3.97 9.06
CA PHE A 64 -8.40 5.26 9.44
C PHE A 64 -7.32 6.35 9.49
N ALA A 65 -6.17 6.03 10.09
CA ALA A 65 -5.06 6.98 10.17
C ALA A 65 -4.55 7.38 8.79
N VAL A 66 -4.47 6.43 7.86
CA VAL A 66 -4.06 6.72 6.48
C VAL A 66 -5.04 7.69 5.83
N ASP A 67 -6.34 7.43 5.94
CA ASP A 67 -7.35 8.30 5.35
C ASP A 67 -7.34 9.70 5.95
N GLU A 68 -7.03 9.83 7.25
CA GLU A 68 -7.06 11.11 7.95
C GLU A 68 -5.75 11.90 7.86
N GLU A 69 -4.62 11.21 7.83
CA GLU A 69 -3.32 11.86 8.04
C GLU A 69 -2.45 11.97 6.81
N VAL A 70 -2.61 11.08 5.81
CA VAL A 70 -1.79 11.17 4.60
C VAL A 70 -2.25 12.35 3.76
N ASP A 71 -1.31 13.23 3.43
CA ASP A 71 -1.59 14.47 2.72
C ASP A 71 -1.76 14.24 1.23
N THR A 72 -2.98 13.86 0.84
CA THR A 72 -3.34 13.65 -0.55
C THR A 72 -4.85 13.72 -0.73
N LEU A 73 -5.29 14.10 -1.94
CA LEU A 73 -6.70 14.02 -2.35
C LEU A 73 -7.06 12.68 -2.97
N LEU A 74 -6.08 11.80 -3.15
CA LEU A 74 -6.33 10.46 -3.70
C LEU A 74 -7.00 9.58 -2.64
N SER A 75 -7.80 8.62 -3.11
CA SER A 75 -8.44 7.64 -2.25
C SER A 75 -7.56 6.40 -2.09
N PHE A 76 -7.75 5.70 -0.98
CA PHE A 76 -7.03 4.46 -0.69
C PHE A 76 -8.00 3.30 -0.65
N ASP A 77 -7.62 2.18 -1.24
CA ASP A 77 -8.31 0.90 -1.12
C ASP A 77 -7.41 -0.06 -0.35
N PHE A 78 -7.95 -0.65 0.71
CA PHE A 78 -7.19 -1.52 1.60
C PHE A 78 -7.65 -2.95 1.50
N ILE A 79 -6.70 -3.87 1.36
CA ILE A 79 -6.96 -5.32 1.48
C ILE A 79 -6.26 -5.82 2.74
N HIS A 80 -7.05 -6.40 3.65
CA HIS A 80 -6.52 -6.97 4.90
C HIS A 80 -6.06 -8.40 4.63
N MET A 81 -4.78 -8.58 4.40
CA MET A 81 -4.21 -9.86 3.95
C MET A 81 -4.25 -10.95 5.03
N ASP A 82 -4.49 -10.58 6.30
CA ASP A 82 -4.63 -11.55 7.38
C ASP A 82 -6.01 -12.23 7.38
N GLU A 83 -6.94 -11.72 6.61
CA GLU A 83 -8.25 -12.33 6.41
C GLU A 83 -8.27 -13.16 5.13
N THR A 84 -9.41 -13.82 4.86
CA THR A 84 -9.53 -14.61 3.63
C THR A 84 -9.55 -13.73 2.41
N VAL A 85 -8.57 -13.93 1.53
CA VAL A 85 -8.43 -13.20 0.27
C VAL A 85 -8.52 -14.20 -0.87
N SER A 86 -9.22 -13.84 -1.95
CA SER A 86 -9.38 -14.75 -3.08
C SER A 86 -8.03 -15.12 -3.69
N PRO A 87 -7.88 -16.35 -4.22
CA PRO A 87 -6.64 -16.73 -4.90
C PRO A 87 -6.26 -15.83 -6.08
N ALA A 88 -7.27 -15.36 -6.83
CA ALA A 88 -7.04 -14.47 -7.97
C ALA A 88 -6.44 -13.13 -7.52
N LEU A 89 -6.99 -12.54 -6.46
CA LEU A 89 -6.47 -11.28 -5.93
C LEU A 89 -5.08 -11.46 -5.31
N THR A 90 -4.87 -12.55 -4.59
CA THR A 90 -3.55 -12.87 -4.02
C THR A 90 -2.50 -12.98 -5.14
N ALA A 91 -2.83 -13.66 -6.22
CA ALA A 91 -1.93 -13.82 -7.37
C ALA A 91 -1.62 -12.47 -8.04
N GLU A 92 -2.63 -11.59 -8.17
CA GLU A 92 -2.43 -10.24 -8.71
C GLU A 92 -1.47 -9.43 -7.83
N ILE A 93 -1.67 -9.46 -6.52
CA ILE A 93 -0.81 -8.73 -5.56
C ILE A 93 0.62 -9.24 -5.63
N GLU A 94 0.81 -10.56 -5.69
CA GLU A 94 2.16 -11.15 -5.78
C GLU A 94 2.85 -10.81 -7.10
N ARG A 95 2.11 -10.82 -8.19
CA ARG A 95 2.65 -10.53 -9.53
C ARG A 95 3.06 -9.06 -9.67
N ASP A 96 2.17 -8.14 -9.26
CA ASP A 96 2.32 -6.72 -9.54
C ASP A 96 2.77 -5.90 -8.33
N GLY A 97 2.78 -6.50 -7.15
CA GLY A 97 3.03 -5.79 -5.90
C GLY A 97 4.40 -5.13 -5.80
N VAL A 98 4.40 -3.96 -5.15
CA VAL A 98 5.62 -3.22 -4.83
C VAL A 98 5.66 -3.03 -3.32
N ILE A 99 6.71 -3.50 -2.68
CA ILE A 99 6.84 -3.41 -1.22
C ILE A 99 7.14 -1.97 -0.82
N LEU A 100 6.21 -1.36 -0.10
CA LEU A 100 6.41 -0.01 0.45
C LEU A 100 7.09 -0.04 1.81
N TYR A 101 6.79 -1.06 2.60
CA TYR A 101 7.31 -1.20 3.96
C TYR A 101 7.35 -2.68 4.35
N GLU A 102 8.40 -3.07 5.00
CA GLU A 102 8.53 -4.41 5.57
C GLU A 102 9.28 -4.30 6.89
N ALA A 103 8.65 -4.81 7.96
CA ALA A 103 9.27 -4.82 9.28
C ALA A 103 10.42 -5.82 9.31
N LEU A 104 11.45 -5.46 10.05
CA LEU A 104 12.62 -6.32 10.23
C LEU A 104 12.47 -7.25 11.44
#